data_c24c49c8ffc5a80d27ca5c610bd360bb
#
_entry.id   c24c49c8ffc5a80d27ca5c610bd360bb
#
_cell.length_a   1.000
_cell.length_b   1.000
_cell.length_c   1.000
_cell.angle_alpha   90.00
_cell.angle_beta   90.00
_cell.angle_gamma   90.00
#
_symmetry.space_group_name_H-M   'P 1'
#
loop_
_entity.id
_entity.type
_entity.pdbx_description
1 polymer ?
#
loop_
_entity_poly.entity_id
_entity_poly.type
_entity_poly.pdbx_seq_one_letter_code
_entity_poly.pdbx_strand_id
1 'polypeptide(L)'
;YIENYSNVTVYTKQGLTEDSFVVFVSYDLKFTDVETAAPGLSQLYVMKNDEDRFIIHNDDSNEEINAYMAEVTQDADVQALITEVETRLNEAMDADPELKAFEEQLGEESNLAVVADDGAMLTVKEDCNFRREASTDAEVLDLLSAGTQVKKVTNGPEGWIEVEYEGQTGYISDTLLQ
;
A
#
# COMPACT_ATOMS: atom_id res chain seq x y z
N TYR A 1 10.34 -4.37 -12.70
CA TYR A 1 10.65 -5.35 -11.65
C TYR A 1 9.84 -6.64 -11.77
N ILE A 2 8.59 -6.60 -12.27
CA ILE A 2 7.71 -7.78 -12.38
C ILE A 2 7.93 -8.48 -13.73
N GLU A 3 8.26 -9.77 -13.67
CA GLU A 3 8.42 -10.61 -14.87
C GLU A 3 7.09 -11.28 -15.25
N ASN A 4 6.44 -11.96 -14.29
CA ASN A 4 5.12 -12.57 -14.53
C ASN A 4 4.37 -12.88 -13.22
N TYR A 5 3.07 -13.22 -13.39
CA TYR A 5 2.21 -13.80 -12.38
C TYR A 5 1.92 -15.26 -12.74
N SER A 6 1.90 -16.14 -11.74
CA SER A 6 1.54 -17.56 -11.89
C SER A 6 0.67 -18.04 -10.73
N ASN A 7 0.12 -19.25 -10.84
CA ASN A 7 -0.70 -19.88 -9.80
C ASN A 7 -1.85 -19.00 -9.26
N VAL A 8 -2.46 -18.22 -10.18
CA VAL A 8 -3.54 -17.29 -9.82
C VAL A 8 -4.79 -18.05 -9.42
N THR A 9 -5.27 -17.80 -8.19
CA THR A 9 -6.52 -18.35 -7.65
C THR A 9 -7.39 -17.22 -7.14
N VAL A 10 -8.68 -17.27 -7.47
CA VAL A 10 -9.65 -16.22 -7.12
C VAL A 10 -10.66 -16.76 -6.11
N TYR A 11 -10.84 -16.03 -5.02
CA TYR A 11 -11.85 -16.26 -3.99
C TYR A 11 -12.78 -15.06 -3.94
N THR A 12 -14.08 -15.32 -3.76
CA THR A 12 -15.08 -14.24 -3.75
C THR A 12 -15.96 -14.31 -2.54
N LYS A 13 -16.28 -13.17 -1.97
CA LYS A 13 -17.34 -12.95 -0.98
C LYS A 13 -18.38 -12.02 -1.57
N GLN A 14 -19.63 -12.11 -1.12
CA GLN A 14 -20.66 -11.16 -1.50
C GLN A 14 -20.22 -9.75 -1.10
N GLY A 15 -20.47 -8.76 -1.94
CA GLY A 15 -20.28 -7.35 -1.64
C GLY A 15 -21.51 -6.72 -1.01
N LEU A 16 -21.52 -5.38 -0.92
CA LEU A 16 -22.62 -4.60 -0.35
C LEU A 16 -23.94 -4.72 -1.15
N THR A 17 -23.86 -5.04 -2.44
CA THR A 17 -25.01 -5.20 -3.33
C THR A 17 -25.01 -6.58 -4.00
N GLU A 18 -26.16 -7.01 -4.55
CA GLU A 18 -26.28 -8.31 -5.25
C GLU A 18 -25.30 -8.45 -6.41
N ASP A 19 -24.94 -7.34 -7.07
CA ASP A 19 -24.03 -7.29 -8.21
C ASP A 19 -22.63 -6.79 -7.84
N SER A 20 -22.20 -7.00 -6.60
CA SER A 20 -20.87 -6.64 -6.14
C SER A 20 -20.20 -7.75 -5.33
N PHE A 21 -18.88 -7.78 -5.33
CA PHE A 21 -18.07 -8.81 -4.67
C PHE A 21 -16.81 -8.21 -4.05
N VAL A 22 -16.44 -8.72 -2.86
CA VAL A 22 -15.08 -8.61 -2.37
C VAL A 22 -14.30 -9.79 -2.93
N VAL A 23 -13.24 -9.52 -3.65
CA VAL A 23 -12.45 -10.52 -4.38
C VAL A 23 -11.05 -10.59 -3.79
N PHE A 24 -10.63 -11.78 -3.42
CA PHE A 24 -9.26 -12.06 -3.00
C PHE A 24 -8.56 -12.84 -4.11
N VAL A 25 -7.42 -12.34 -4.56
CA VAL A 25 -6.61 -12.98 -5.61
C VAL A 25 -5.30 -13.41 -4.99
N SER A 26 -5.10 -14.73 -4.87
CA SER A 26 -3.80 -15.31 -4.50
C SER A 26 -3.02 -15.61 -5.77
N TYR A 27 -1.74 -15.31 -5.76
CA TYR A 27 -0.83 -15.52 -6.90
C TYR A 27 0.60 -15.75 -6.44
N ASP A 28 1.44 -16.21 -7.34
CA ASP A 28 2.89 -16.21 -7.18
C ASP A 28 3.47 -15.16 -8.15
N LEU A 29 4.21 -14.20 -7.61
CA LEU A 29 4.79 -13.07 -8.32
C LEU A 29 6.27 -13.33 -8.59
N LYS A 30 6.66 -13.38 -9.85
CA LYS A 30 8.05 -13.54 -10.27
C LYS A 30 8.66 -12.19 -10.53
N PHE A 31 9.72 -11.87 -9.80
CA PHE A 31 10.52 -10.67 -10.03
C PHE A 31 11.67 -10.94 -10.99
N THR A 32 12.08 -9.89 -11.71
CA THR A 32 13.27 -9.93 -12.55
C THR A 32 14.50 -10.11 -11.65
N ASP A 33 15.40 -11.00 -12.05
CA ASP A 33 16.65 -11.31 -11.34
C ASP A 33 16.49 -12.00 -9.96
N VAL A 34 15.29 -12.39 -9.56
CA VAL A 34 15.05 -13.22 -8.37
C VAL A 34 14.57 -14.60 -8.82
N GLU A 35 15.22 -15.70 -8.38
CA GLU A 35 14.90 -17.05 -8.87
C GLU A 35 13.55 -17.56 -8.33
N THR A 36 13.26 -17.30 -7.07
CA THR A 36 12.04 -17.77 -6.39
C THR A 36 10.89 -16.78 -6.58
N ALA A 37 9.70 -17.29 -6.90
CA ALA A 37 8.50 -16.46 -6.96
C ALA A 37 7.94 -16.17 -5.56
N ALA A 38 7.50 -14.95 -5.32
CA ALA A 38 6.90 -14.50 -4.07
C ALA A 38 5.38 -14.78 -4.07
N PRO A 39 4.84 -15.59 -3.16
CA PRO A 39 3.39 -15.69 -2.94
C PRO A 39 2.81 -14.35 -2.49
N GLY A 40 1.69 -13.95 -3.09
CA GLY A 40 0.99 -12.71 -2.78
C GLY A 40 -0.52 -12.88 -2.71
N LEU A 41 -1.17 -11.92 -2.08
CA LEU A 41 -2.62 -11.83 -1.96
C LEU A 41 -3.05 -10.37 -2.17
N SER A 42 -3.98 -10.17 -3.10
CA SER A 42 -4.62 -8.88 -3.32
C SER A 42 -6.09 -8.94 -2.98
N GLN A 43 -6.62 -7.87 -2.40
CA GLN A 43 -8.04 -7.68 -2.15
C GLN A 43 -8.58 -6.59 -3.09
N LEU A 44 -9.71 -6.86 -3.72
CA LEU A 44 -10.34 -5.96 -4.68
C LEU A 44 -11.84 -5.89 -4.38
N TYR A 45 -12.47 -4.74 -4.62
CA TYR A 45 -13.92 -4.63 -4.70
C TYR A 45 -14.34 -4.56 -6.15
N VAL A 46 -15.25 -5.46 -6.56
CA VAL A 46 -15.72 -5.58 -7.92
C VAL A 46 -17.23 -5.34 -7.93
N MET A 47 -17.70 -4.51 -8.84
CA MET A 47 -19.12 -4.19 -8.98
C MET A 47 -19.51 -4.02 -10.45
N LYS A 48 -20.79 -4.17 -10.76
CA LYS A 48 -21.30 -3.86 -12.09
C LYS A 48 -21.39 -2.36 -12.33
N ASN A 49 -21.01 -1.94 -13.51
CA ASN A 49 -21.25 -0.59 -14.01
C ASN A 49 -22.60 -0.49 -14.73
N ASP A 50 -22.92 0.72 -15.22
CA ASP A 50 -24.17 1.00 -15.96
C ASP A 50 -24.33 0.21 -17.27
N GLU A 51 -23.25 -0.37 -17.78
CA GLU A 51 -23.23 -1.21 -18.99
C GLU A 51 -23.32 -2.73 -18.66
N ASP A 52 -23.71 -3.09 -17.43
CA ASP A 52 -23.82 -4.46 -16.94
C ASP A 52 -22.50 -5.26 -16.99
N ARG A 53 -21.36 -4.56 -16.90
CA ARG A 53 -20.02 -5.15 -16.88
C ARG A 53 -19.41 -5.04 -15.50
N PHE A 54 -18.75 -6.11 -15.04
CA PHE A 54 -17.97 -6.07 -13.81
C PHE A 54 -16.72 -5.22 -14.00
N ILE A 55 -16.51 -4.31 -13.08
CA ILE A 55 -15.33 -3.43 -13.01
C ILE A 55 -14.74 -3.47 -11.61
N ILE A 56 -13.44 -3.26 -11.51
CA ILE A 56 -12.77 -3.04 -10.23
C ILE A 56 -13.09 -1.62 -9.77
N HIS A 57 -13.55 -1.50 -8.54
CA HIS A 57 -13.78 -0.20 -7.90
C HIS A 57 -12.44 0.33 -7.37
N ASN A 58 -11.98 1.45 -7.91
CA ASN A 58 -10.70 2.07 -7.58
C ASN A 58 -10.87 3.41 -6.86
N ASP A 59 -12.01 3.63 -6.19
CA ASP A 59 -12.26 4.85 -5.43
C ASP A 59 -12.01 4.59 -3.94
N ASP A 60 -10.80 4.90 -3.50
CA ASP A 60 -10.38 4.73 -2.10
C ASP A 60 -11.08 5.72 -1.14
N SER A 61 -11.81 6.70 -1.65
CA SER A 61 -12.57 7.65 -0.84
C SER A 61 -13.93 7.12 -0.38
N ASN A 62 -14.36 5.93 -0.83
CA ASN A 62 -15.63 5.34 -0.44
C ASN A 62 -15.52 4.62 0.91
N GLU A 63 -15.80 5.36 1.99
CA GLU A 63 -15.69 4.87 3.37
C GLU A 63 -16.56 3.63 3.64
N GLU A 64 -17.75 3.52 3.02
CA GLU A 64 -18.66 2.38 3.22
C GLU A 64 -18.07 1.09 2.63
N ILE A 65 -17.55 1.16 1.42
CA ILE A 65 -16.88 0.02 0.77
C ILE A 65 -15.63 -0.37 1.55
N ASN A 66 -14.81 0.59 1.94
CA ASN A 66 -13.58 0.33 2.68
C ASN A 66 -13.86 -0.32 4.05
N ALA A 67 -14.84 0.18 4.78
CA ALA A 67 -15.25 -0.42 6.06
C ALA A 67 -15.76 -1.85 5.88
N TYR A 68 -16.57 -2.10 4.84
CA TYR A 68 -17.07 -3.44 4.54
C TYR A 68 -15.96 -4.40 4.12
N MET A 69 -15.02 -3.97 3.29
CA MET A 69 -13.85 -4.78 2.91
C MET A 69 -13.02 -5.15 4.14
N ALA A 70 -12.82 -4.20 5.07
CA ALA A 70 -12.11 -4.46 6.32
C ALA A 70 -12.87 -5.46 7.22
N GLU A 71 -14.22 -5.40 7.27
CA GLU A 71 -15.05 -6.37 7.99
C GLU A 71 -14.90 -7.77 7.39
N VAL A 72 -15.07 -7.92 6.07
CA VAL A 72 -14.94 -9.20 5.35
C VAL A 72 -13.55 -9.81 5.52
N THR A 73 -12.51 -8.98 5.65
CA THR A 73 -11.14 -9.44 5.93
C THR A 73 -11.04 -10.17 7.27
N GLN A 74 -11.92 -9.89 8.24
CA GLN A 74 -11.94 -10.57 9.55
C GLN A 74 -12.64 -11.93 9.53
N ASP A 75 -13.26 -12.32 8.42
CA ASP A 75 -13.87 -13.63 8.29
C ASP A 75 -12.83 -14.74 8.47
N ALA A 76 -13.20 -15.81 9.17
CA ALA A 76 -12.27 -16.88 9.55
C ALA A 76 -11.61 -17.58 8.34
N ASP A 77 -12.34 -17.75 7.24
CA ASP A 77 -11.82 -18.34 6.02
C ASP A 77 -10.89 -17.40 5.25
N VAL A 78 -11.13 -16.08 5.31
CA VAL A 78 -10.24 -15.06 4.76
C VAL A 78 -8.96 -14.97 5.59
N GLN A 79 -9.06 -14.96 6.90
CA GLN A 79 -7.90 -14.99 7.81
C GLN A 79 -7.04 -16.25 7.61
N ALA A 80 -7.68 -17.40 7.36
CA ALA A 80 -6.96 -18.63 7.04
C ALA A 80 -6.20 -18.51 5.71
N LEU A 81 -6.80 -17.90 4.68
CA LEU A 81 -6.15 -17.65 3.39
C LEU A 81 -4.97 -16.68 3.54
N ILE A 82 -5.13 -15.60 4.30
CA ILE A 82 -4.05 -14.65 4.60
C ILE A 82 -2.88 -15.39 5.26
N THR A 83 -3.15 -16.14 6.32
CA THR A 83 -2.13 -16.90 7.05
C THR A 83 -1.42 -17.93 6.17
N GLU A 84 -2.14 -18.60 5.26
CA GLU A 84 -1.56 -19.54 4.30
C GLU A 84 -0.58 -18.84 3.37
N VAL A 85 -0.98 -17.69 2.77
CA VAL A 85 -0.12 -16.94 1.84
C VAL A 85 1.10 -16.36 2.56
N GLU A 86 0.94 -15.79 3.76
CA GLU A 86 2.04 -15.29 4.59
C GLU A 86 3.02 -16.40 4.96
N THR A 87 2.52 -17.59 5.30
CA THR A 87 3.38 -18.75 5.61
C THR A 87 4.20 -19.15 4.40
N ARG A 88 3.58 -19.25 3.22
CA ARG A 88 4.27 -19.57 1.96
C ARG A 88 5.31 -18.52 1.58
N LEU A 89 5.00 -17.22 1.79
CA LEU A 89 5.95 -16.14 1.55
C LEU A 89 7.17 -16.24 2.49
N ASN A 90 6.94 -16.46 3.78
CA ASN A 90 8.02 -16.63 4.74
C ASN A 90 8.90 -17.85 4.41
N GLU A 91 8.29 -18.99 4.03
CA GLU A 91 9.03 -20.17 3.59
C GLU A 91 9.85 -19.89 2.32
N ALA A 92 9.31 -19.14 1.36
CA ALA A 92 10.03 -18.75 0.16
C ALA A 92 11.21 -17.83 0.46
N MET A 93 11.04 -16.84 1.35
CA MET A 93 12.12 -15.94 1.80
C MET A 93 13.19 -16.66 2.60
N ASP A 94 12.81 -17.65 3.43
CA ASP A 94 13.77 -18.46 4.19
C ASP A 94 14.61 -19.38 3.27
N ALA A 95 14.03 -19.81 2.16
CA ALA A 95 14.70 -20.65 1.16
C ALA A 95 15.57 -19.85 0.19
N ASP A 96 15.24 -18.57 -0.06
CA ASP A 96 15.92 -17.71 -1.04
C ASP A 96 16.30 -16.35 -0.42
N PRO A 97 17.58 -16.18 -0.04
CA PRO A 97 18.07 -14.91 0.52
C PRO A 97 17.98 -13.70 -0.44
N GLU A 98 17.97 -13.95 -1.78
CA GLU A 98 17.82 -12.88 -2.76
C GLU A 98 16.38 -12.36 -2.79
N LEU A 99 15.39 -13.27 -2.70
CA LEU A 99 14.00 -12.89 -2.52
C LEU A 99 13.79 -12.08 -1.24
N LYS A 100 14.37 -12.57 -0.14
CA LYS A 100 14.27 -11.88 1.16
C LYS A 100 14.84 -10.47 1.10
N ALA A 101 16.03 -10.29 0.54
CA ALA A 101 16.67 -8.99 0.41
C ALA A 101 15.85 -8.06 -0.51
N PHE A 102 15.24 -8.61 -1.57
CA PHE A 102 14.40 -7.87 -2.49
C PHE A 102 13.09 -7.40 -1.83
N GLU A 103 12.43 -8.27 -1.05
CA GLU A 103 11.22 -7.92 -0.29
C GLU A 103 11.52 -6.90 0.81
N GLU A 104 12.67 -7.01 1.50
CA GLU A 104 13.12 -6.00 2.46
C GLU A 104 13.35 -4.64 1.79
N GLN A 105 13.97 -4.61 0.60
CA GLN A 105 14.16 -3.40 -0.19
C GLN A 105 12.82 -2.80 -0.64
N LEU A 106 11.89 -3.62 -1.16
CA LEU A 106 10.54 -3.17 -1.51
C LEU A 106 9.78 -2.62 -0.30
N GLY A 107 9.95 -3.26 0.87
CA GLY A 107 9.36 -2.78 2.13
C GLY A 107 9.94 -1.43 2.57
N GLU A 108 11.22 -1.19 2.33
CA GLU A 108 11.86 0.11 2.57
C GLU A 108 11.41 1.16 1.53
N GLU A 109 11.22 0.75 0.27
CA GLU A 109 10.70 1.59 -0.81
C GLU A 109 9.17 1.77 -0.73
N SER A 110 8.43 0.79 -0.20
CA SER A 110 6.99 0.88 0.15
C SER A 110 6.84 1.72 1.41
N ASN A 111 6.88 2.98 1.21
CA ASN A 111 7.02 4.02 2.18
C ASN A 111 5.95 3.95 3.29
N LEU A 112 6.35 3.64 4.51
CA LEU A 112 5.49 3.64 5.70
C LEU A 112 4.68 4.94 5.82
N ALA A 113 5.22 6.05 5.32
CA ALA A 113 4.53 7.35 5.30
C ALA A 113 3.30 7.36 4.39
N VAL A 114 3.32 6.61 3.26
CA VAL A 114 2.18 6.53 2.32
C VAL A 114 1.03 5.74 2.93
N VAL A 115 1.31 4.63 3.63
CA VAL A 115 0.29 3.74 4.22
C VAL A 115 -0.15 4.16 5.62
N ALA A 116 0.54 5.11 6.26
CA ALA A 116 0.13 5.63 7.55
C ALA A 116 -1.22 6.38 7.45
N ASP A 117 -2.04 6.28 8.49
CA ASP A 117 -3.31 7.00 8.57
C ASP A 117 -3.12 8.52 8.59
N ASP A 118 -4.10 9.25 8.06
CA ASP A 118 -4.15 10.71 8.21
C ASP A 118 -4.20 11.09 9.69
N GLY A 119 -3.34 12.03 10.08
CA GLY A 119 -3.11 12.41 11.48
C GLY A 119 -2.02 11.63 12.19
N ALA A 120 -1.43 10.60 11.58
CA ALA A 120 -0.27 9.89 12.13
C ALA A 120 0.95 10.80 12.26
N MET A 121 1.78 10.52 13.27
CA MET A 121 3.07 11.17 13.42
C MET A 121 4.12 10.40 12.62
N LEU A 122 4.74 11.08 11.68
CA LEU A 122 5.82 10.57 10.86
C LEU A 122 7.15 11.16 11.31
N THR A 123 8.24 10.44 11.08
CA THR A 123 9.59 10.89 11.42
C THR A 123 10.40 11.13 10.15
N VAL A 124 11.07 12.26 10.07
CA VAL A 124 12.00 12.58 8.98
C VAL A 124 13.23 11.67 9.08
N LYS A 125 13.56 10.93 8.02
CA LYS A 125 14.68 9.97 7.96
C LYS A 125 16.03 10.67 7.86
N GLU A 126 16.12 11.71 7.06
CA GLU A 126 17.32 12.50 6.80
C GLU A 126 16.97 13.98 6.58
N ASP A 127 17.96 14.87 6.68
CA ASP A 127 17.74 16.30 6.50
C ASP A 127 17.05 16.60 5.17
N CYS A 128 15.91 17.30 5.21
CA CYS A 128 15.07 17.50 4.04
C CYS A 128 14.41 18.88 3.99
N ASN A 129 13.99 19.25 2.79
CA ASN A 129 13.21 20.47 2.58
C ASN A 129 11.72 20.22 2.82
N PHE A 130 11.12 20.98 3.70
CA PHE A 130 9.68 21.14 3.83
C PHE A 130 9.21 22.24 2.88
N ARG A 131 8.32 21.91 1.95
CA ARG A 131 7.99 22.75 0.80
C ARG A 131 6.54 23.15 0.76
N ARG A 132 6.24 24.28 0.14
CA ARG A 132 4.89 24.81 0.00
C ARG A 132 4.00 23.97 -0.92
N GLU A 133 4.58 23.37 -1.95
CA GLU A 133 3.89 22.56 -2.96
C GLU A 133 4.64 21.25 -3.20
N ALA A 134 3.96 20.24 -3.74
CA ALA A 134 4.50 18.92 -4.06
C ALA A 134 5.42 18.97 -5.30
N SER A 135 6.55 19.65 -5.18
CA SER A 135 7.53 19.83 -6.26
C SER A 135 8.91 20.15 -5.72
N THR A 136 9.95 19.63 -6.36
CA THR A 136 11.35 19.95 -6.04
C THR A 136 11.73 21.40 -6.34
N ASP A 137 10.96 22.08 -7.20
CA ASP A 137 11.16 23.50 -7.56
C ASP A 137 10.33 24.45 -6.68
N ALA A 138 9.45 23.89 -5.82
CA ALA A 138 8.61 24.69 -4.94
C ALA A 138 9.41 25.43 -3.84
N GLU A 139 8.85 26.53 -3.37
CA GLU A 139 9.41 27.31 -2.26
C GLU A 139 9.64 26.41 -1.02
N VAL A 140 10.85 26.48 -0.48
CA VAL A 140 11.19 25.81 0.78
C VAL A 140 10.66 26.65 1.93
N LEU A 141 9.75 26.07 2.71
CA LEU A 141 9.19 26.70 3.91
C LEU A 141 10.15 26.59 5.10
N ASP A 142 10.79 25.41 5.23
CA ASP A 142 11.78 25.13 6.28
C ASP A 142 12.72 23.98 5.88
N LEU A 143 13.82 23.83 6.61
CA LEU A 143 14.76 22.73 6.51
C LEU A 143 14.62 21.85 7.77
N LEU A 144 14.09 20.64 7.61
CA LEU A 144 13.88 19.71 8.71
C LEU A 144 15.05 18.74 8.83
N SER A 145 15.53 18.56 10.04
CA SER A 145 16.60 17.60 10.31
C SER A 145 16.07 16.20 10.53
N ALA A 146 16.94 15.21 10.29
CA ALA A 146 16.65 13.82 10.63
C ALA A 146 16.16 13.67 12.09
N GLY A 147 15.10 12.87 12.28
CA GLY A 147 14.44 12.67 13.57
C GLY A 147 13.34 13.69 13.90
N THR A 148 13.16 14.74 13.08
CA THR A 148 12.03 15.66 13.24
C THR A 148 10.71 14.93 13.06
N GLN A 149 9.74 15.19 13.95
CA GLN A 149 8.39 14.63 13.84
C GLN A 149 7.47 15.62 13.14
N VAL A 150 6.72 15.12 12.17
CA VAL A 150 5.69 15.86 11.44
C VAL A 150 4.38 15.08 11.48
N LYS A 151 3.25 15.76 11.41
CA LYS A 151 1.94 15.11 11.38
C LYS A 151 1.47 14.97 9.95
N LYS A 152 1.15 13.75 9.52
CA LYS A 152 0.54 13.49 8.21
C LYS A 152 -0.82 14.19 8.12
N VAL A 153 -1.05 14.94 7.06
CA VAL A 153 -2.36 15.50 6.73
C VAL A 153 -3.07 14.55 5.77
N THR A 154 -2.43 14.24 4.66
CA THR A 154 -2.92 13.26 3.66
C THR A 154 -1.81 12.87 2.69
N ASN A 155 -2.08 11.90 1.82
CA ASN A 155 -1.20 11.63 0.69
C ASN A 155 -1.31 12.77 -0.33
N GLY A 156 -0.17 13.33 -0.72
CA GLY A 156 -0.07 14.32 -1.79
C GLY A 156 -0.04 13.66 -3.17
N PRO A 157 0.28 14.43 -4.22
CA PRO A 157 0.62 13.88 -5.53
C PRO A 157 1.75 12.85 -5.43
N GLU A 158 1.86 11.98 -6.44
CA GLU A 158 2.84 10.88 -6.48
C GLU A 158 4.23 11.30 -6.01
N GLY A 159 4.76 10.58 -5.01
CA GLY A 159 6.06 10.85 -4.39
C GLY A 159 6.07 11.92 -3.28
N TRP A 160 4.91 12.41 -2.85
CA TRP A 160 4.80 13.45 -1.84
C TRP A 160 3.77 13.14 -0.76
N ILE A 161 4.05 13.56 0.48
CA ILE A 161 3.11 13.55 1.60
C ILE A 161 2.86 14.99 2.03
N GLU A 162 1.59 15.34 2.20
CA GLU A 162 1.19 16.57 2.85
C GLU A 162 1.28 16.40 4.36
N VAL A 163 2.04 17.27 5.01
CA VAL A 163 2.29 17.21 6.44
C VAL A 163 2.08 18.57 7.11
N GLU A 164 1.76 18.54 8.39
CA GLU A 164 1.72 19.71 9.27
C GLU A 164 2.97 19.71 10.17
N TYR A 165 3.70 20.81 10.17
CA TYR A 165 4.83 21.08 11.03
C TYR A 165 4.76 22.50 11.59
N GLU A 166 4.84 22.65 12.92
CA GLU A 166 4.73 23.95 13.63
C GLU A 166 3.52 24.81 13.24
N GLY A 167 2.40 24.16 12.89
CA GLY A 167 1.14 24.82 12.51
C GLY A 167 1.11 25.31 11.06
N GLN A 168 2.10 24.94 10.25
CA GLN A 168 2.13 25.14 8.80
C GLN A 168 1.90 23.82 8.08
N THR A 169 1.15 23.86 6.98
CA THR A 169 0.96 22.72 6.08
C THR A 169 1.86 22.86 4.86
N GLY A 170 2.49 21.78 4.46
CA GLY A 170 3.38 21.72 3.29
C GLY A 170 3.69 20.28 2.92
N TYR A 171 4.68 20.09 2.06
CA TYR A 171 4.97 18.81 1.44
C TYR A 171 6.41 18.37 1.71
N ILE A 172 6.56 17.07 1.97
CA ILE A 172 7.85 16.37 2.05
C ILE A 172 7.78 15.17 1.11
N SER A 173 8.91 14.83 0.47
CA SER A 173 8.99 13.60 -0.32
C SER A 173 8.68 12.40 0.58
N ASP A 174 7.85 11.50 0.09
CA ASP A 174 7.44 10.29 0.80
C ASP A 174 8.64 9.41 1.18
N THR A 175 9.68 9.34 0.35
CA THR A 175 10.91 8.59 0.61
C THR A 175 11.70 9.08 1.82
N LEU A 176 11.48 10.32 2.26
CA LEU A 176 12.19 10.98 3.37
C LEU A 176 11.45 10.86 4.72
N LEU A 177 10.31 10.16 4.74
CA LEU A 177 9.46 9.95 5.92
C LEU A 177 9.36 8.47 6.30
N GLN A 178 9.13 8.17 7.58
CA GLN A 178 8.89 6.84 8.13
C GLN A 178 7.91 6.89 9.31
#